data_3bc93b5c1ac9924045016e4ef8d1cf86
#
_entry.id   3bc93b5c1ac9924045016e4ef8d1cf86
#
_cell.length_a   1.000
_cell.length_b   1.000
_cell.length_c   1.000
_cell.angle_alpha   90.00
_cell.angle_beta   90.00
_cell.angle_gamma   90.00
#
_symmetry.space_group_name_H-M   'P 1'
#
loop_
_entity.id
_entity.type
_entity.pdbx_description
1 polymer ?
#
loop_
_entity_poly.entity_id
_entity_poly.type
_entity_poly.pdbx_seq_one_letter_code
_entity_poly.pdbx_strand_id
1 'polypeptide(L)'
;HTHTELKEPIQHGNTYIVSCGEYARNLGSLSMTQKQDGRWEMTSYELIPVSEDIEPDQATQERIDALMDTVDTNYLTNFGYTRDEVLAENDVEFNSLGEMETKHEELNLGDIMSDSYIYSVEHSEDYNGTPVDVAVVPSGCVRDTYTKGNITVEDVYNSFSLGIGKDGLAGYPLIDVYLTGKELKLA
;
A
#
# COMPACT_ATOMS: atom_id res chain seq x y z
N HIS A 1 8.62 1.35 -10.38
CA HIS A 1 7.61 2.21 -9.74
C HIS A 1 6.24 2.17 -10.42
N THR A 2 6.17 1.61 -11.63
CA THR A 2 4.89 1.47 -12.37
C THR A 2 4.01 0.33 -11.88
N HIS A 3 4.52 -0.56 -11.04
CA HIS A 3 3.84 -1.77 -10.55
C HIS A 3 3.31 -2.69 -11.66
N THR A 4 3.81 -2.51 -12.87
CA THR A 4 3.33 -3.24 -14.05
C THR A 4 3.78 -4.70 -14.02
N GLU A 5 2.85 -5.62 -14.18
CA GLU A 5 3.14 -7.02 -14.43
C GLU A 5 3.17 -7.26 -15.95
N LEU A 6 4.32 -7.67 -16.47
CA LEU A 6 4.49 -8.06 -17.87
C LEU A 6 4.61 -9.59 -17.93
N LYS A 7 3.55 -10.27 -18.38
CA LYS A 7 3.56 -11.72 -18.58
C LYS A 7 4.47 -12.14 -19.73
N GLU A 8 4.70 -11.23 -20.66
CA GLU A 8 5.61 -11.38 -21.78
C GLU A 8 6.50 -10.14 -21.89
N PRO A 9 7.80 -10.29 -22.25
CA PRO A 9 8.70 -9.16 -22.43
C PRO A 9 8.26 -8.27 -23.59
N ILE A 10 8.39 -6.97 -23.43
CA ILE A 10 8.27 -6.03 -24.55
C ILE A 10 9.65 -5.90 -25.19
N GLN A 11 9.76 -6.21 -26.48
CA GLN A 11 10.99 -6.04 -27.22
C GLN A 11 11.00 -4.74 -28.01
N HIS A 12 12.04 -3.94 -27.81
CA HIS A 12 12.31 -2.74 -28.61
C HIS A 12 13.73 -2.81 -29.18
N GLY A 13 13.86 -3.10 -30.46
CA GLY A 13 15.15 -3.38 -31.10
C GLY A 13 15.85 -4.59 -30.47
N ASN A 14 17.00 -4.38 -29.85
CA ASN A 14 17.76 -5.42 -29.14
C ASN A 14 17.56 -5.38 -27.60
N THR A 15 16.64 -4.57 -27.14
CA THR A 15 16.36 -4.40 -25.69
C THR A 15 15.09 -5.15 -25.32
N TYR A 16 15.14 -5.90 -24.22
CA TYR A 16 13.98 -6.53 -23.60
C TYR A 16 13.60 -5.75 -22.35
N ILE A 17 12.31 -5.39 -22.26
CA ILE A 17 11.72 -4.72 -21.10
C ILE A 17 10.90 -5.78 -20.38
N VAL A 18 11.21 -6.01 -19.11
CA VAL A 18 10.55 -6.97 -18.24
C VAL A 18 10.17 -6.32 -16.93
N SER A 19 9.10 -6.78 -16.30
CA SER A 19 8.65 -6.32 -14.99
C SER A 19 7.77 -7.39 -14.34
N CYS A 20 8.01 -7.68 -13.08
CA CYS A 20 7.33 -8.74 -12.35
C CYS A 20 6.18 -8.25 -11.45
N GLY A 21 5.75 -7.01 -11.61
CA GLY A 21 4.67 -6.43 -10.80
C GLY A 21 5.18 -5.79 -9.50
N GLU A 22 4.45 -5.97 -8.42
CA GLU A 22 4.63 -5.29 -7.14
C GLU A 22 4.68 -6.26 -5.95
N TYR A 23 5.12 -5.77 -4.81
CA TYR A 23 5.05 -6.43 -3.49
C TYR A 23 5.57 -7.89 -3.48
N ALA A 24 6.59 -8.18 -4.28
CA ALA A 24 7.18 -9.52 -4.39
C ALA A 24 6.17 -10.65 -4.74
N ARG A 25 5.03 -10.32 -5.37
CA ARG A 25 4.04 -11.32 -5.79
C ARG A 25 4.57 -12.31 -6.82
N ASN A 26 5.57 -11.88 -7.59
CA ASN A 26 6.23 -12.73 -8.57
C ASN A 26 7.74 -12.54 -8.54
N LEU A 27 8.47 -13.62 -8.78
CA LEU A 27 9.88 -13.61 -9.13
C LEU A 27 10.01 -13.68 -10.65
N GLY A 28 10.58 -12.65 -11.28
CA GLY A 28 10.88 -12.67 -12.73
C GLY A 28 12.17 -13.41 -13.01
N SER A 29 12.11 -14.49 -13.81
CA SER A 29 13.27 -15.26 -14.26
C SER A 29 13.52 -14.97 -15.73
N LEU A 30 14.68 -14.41 -16.06
CA LEU A 30 15.10 -14.08 -17.43
C LEU A 30 16.40 -14.79 -17.77
N SER A 31 16.38 -15.62 -18.81
CA SER A 31 17.58 -16.28 -19.34
C SER A 31 18.01 -15.64 -20.65
N MET A 32 19.30 -15.34 -20.76
CA MET A 32 19.89 -14.72 -21.94
C MET A 32 21.09 -15.54 -22.43
N THR A 33 21.24 -15.66 -23.75
CA THR A 33 22.39 -16.31 -24.37
C THR A 33 23.14 -15.32 -25.26
N GLN A 34 24.46 -15.27 -25.11
CA GLN A 34 25.29 -14.45 -25.98
C GLN A 34 25.56 -15.17 -27.30
N LYS A 35 25.28 -14.51 -28.42
CA LYS A 35 25.57 -14.98 -29.77
C LYS A 35 27.05 -14.75 -30.16
N GLN A 36 27.49 -15.41 -31.20
CA GLN A 36 28.88 -15.27 -31.71
C GLN A 36 29.23 -13.83 -32.12
N ASP A 37 28.23 -13.04 -32.50
CA ASP A 37 28.39 -11.62 -32.86
C ASP A 37 28.38 -10.67 -31.64
N GLY A 38 28.36 -11.23 -30.43
CA GLY A 38 28.38 -10.49 -29.17
C GLY A 38 27.02 -9.97 -28.71
N ARG A 39 25.96 -10.14 -29.50
CA ARG A 39 24.60 -9.74 -29.09
C ARG A 39 24.00 -10.74 -28.13
N TRP A 40 23.13 -10.26 -27.24
CA TRP A 40 22.34 -11.08 -26.31
C TRP A 40 20.96 -11.38 -26.89
N GLU A 41 20.55 -12.62 -26.78
CA GLU A 41 19.22 -13.09 -27.14
C GLU A 41 18.54 -13.70 -25.93
N MET A 42 17.28 -13.33 -25.72
CA MET A 42 16.46 -13.94 -24.68
C MET A 42 16.11 -15.37 -25.10
N THR A 43 16.34 -16.31 -24.20
CA THR A 43 15.99 -17.73 -24.40
C THR A 43 14.76 -18.15 -23.61
N SER A 44 14.52 -17.52 -22.47
CA SER A 44 13.28 -17.71 -21.69
C SER A 44 12.99 -16.50 -20.82
N TYR A 45 11.72 -16.32 -20.52
CA TYR A 45 11.19 -15.42 -19.52
C TYR A 45 10.01 -16.08 -18.82
N GLU A 46 10.00 -16.00 -17.50
CA GLU A 46 8.94 -16.60 -16.70
C GLU A 46 8.68 -15.72 -15.47
N LEU A 47 7.39 -15.58 -15.10
CA LEU A 47 6.96 -15.06 -13.81
C LEU A 47 6.61 -16.24 -12.91
N ILE A 48 7.37 -16.40 -11.84
CA ILE A 48 7.19 -17.45 -10.84
C ILE A 48 6.39 -16.83 -9.68
N PRO A 49 5.13 -17.22 -9.46
CA PRO A 49 4.34 -16.69 -8.37
C PRO A 49 4.97 -17.03 -7.02
N VAL A 50 5.03 -16.06 -6.12
CA VAL A 50 5.39 -16.26 -4.72
C VAL A 50 4.10 -16.55 -3.96
N SER A 51 3.98 -17.74 -3.38
CA SER A 51 2.80 -18.20 -2.67
C SER A 51 3.15 -18.76 -1.30
N GLU A 52 2.15 -18.96 -0.47
CA GLU A 52 2.26 -19.58 0.86
C GLU A 52 2.77 -21.03 0.82
N ASP A 53 2.74 -21.68 -0.35
CA ASP A 53 3.28 -23.02 -0.54
C ASP A 53 4.82 -23.07 -0.56
N ILE A 54 5.46 -21.91 -0.67
CA ILE A 54 6.93 -21.79 -0.67
C ILE A 54 7.39 -21.68 0.77
N GLU A 55 8.13 -22.69 1.23
CA GLU A 55 8.69 -22.68 2.58
C GLU A 55 9.70 -21.53 2.75
N PRO A 56 9.53 -20.66 3.78
CA PRO A 56 10.44 -19.55 4.02
C PRO A 56 11.86 -20.02 4.33
N ASP A 57 12.86 -19.27 3.88
CA ASP A 57 14.22 -19.45 4.34
C ASP A 57 14.31 -19.08 5.83
N GLN A 58 14.69 -20.06 6.68
CA GLN A 58 14.69 -19.91 8.13
C GLN A 58 15.55 -18.73 8.61
N ALA A 59 16.74 -18.56 8.04
CA ALA A 59 17.64 -17.49 8.48
C ALA A 59 17.09 -16.10 8.11
N THR A 60 16.37 -16.00 7.01
CA THR A 60 15.69 -14.77 6.60
C THR A 60 14.48 -14.49 7.49
N GLN A 61 13.70 -15.53 7.83
CA GLN A 61 12.56 -15.40 8.74
C GLN A 61 13.00 -14.91 10.13
N GLU A 62 14.04 -15.51 10.71
CA GLU A 62 14.58 -15.09 12.01
C GLU A 62 15.03 -13.60 12.02
N ARG A 63 15.51 -13.10 10.87
CA ARG A 63 15.87 -11.68 10.73
C ARG A 63 14.64 -10.78 10.64
N ILE A 64 13.61 -11.22 9.92
CA ILE A 64 12.32 -10.51 9.83
C ILE A 64 11.70 -10.42 11.22
N ASP A 65 11.63 -11.53 11.95
CA ASP A 65 11.06 -11.58 13.29
C ASP A 65 11.78 -10.61 14.24
N ALA A 66 13.11 -10.57 14.21
CA ALA A 66 13.88 -9.64 15.03
C ALA A 66 13.66 -8.17 14.66
N LEU A 67 13.43 -7.86 13.38
CA LEU A 67 13.06 -6.50 12.94
C LEU A 67 11.67 -6.13 13.38
N MET A 68 10.71 -7.06 13.28
CA MET A 68 9.33 -6.86 13.73
C MET A 68 9.25 -6.65 15.24
N ASP A 69 10.01 -7.41 16.02
CA ASP A 69 10.15 -7.19 17.47
C ASP A 69 10.72 -5.79 17.79
N THR A 70 11.62 -5.30 16.94
CA THR A 70 12.17 -3.94 17.07
C THR A 70 11.10 -2.88 16.81
N VAL A 71 10.23 -3.09 15.82
CA VAL A 71 9.08 -2.19 15.54
C VAL A 71 8.11 -2.19 16.70
N ASP A 72 7.71 -3.35 17.20
CA ASP A 72 6.82 -3.47 18.35
C ASP A 72 7.38 -2.73 19.58
N THR A 73 8.65 -2.99 19.90
CA THR A 73 9.28 -2.48 21.13
C THR A 73 9.60 -0.98 21.05
N ASN A 74 10.11 -0.49 19.92
CA ASN A 74 10.68 0.85 19.83
C ASN A 74 9.72 1.85 19.15
N TYR A 75 8.68 1.39 18.48
CA TYR A 75 7.72 2.25 17.77
C TYR A 75 6.29 2.08 18.28
N LEU A 76 5.67 0.92 18.13
CA LEU A 76 4.25 0.72 18.45
C LEU A 76 3.95 0.86 19.93
N THR A 77 4.86 0.44 20.82
CA THR A 77 4.72 0.61 22.27
C THR A 77 4.53 2.07 22.68
N ASN A 78 5.09 3.03 21.93
CA ASN A 78 4.91 4.46 22.23
C ASN A 78 3.46 4.92 22.03
N PHE A 79 2.67 4.17 21.28
CA PHE A 79 1.25 4.43 21.02
C PHE A 79 0.34 3.48 21.80
N GLY A 80 0.93 2.55 22.57
CA GLY A 80 0.19 1.55 23.35
C GLY A 80 -0.31 0.36 22.55
N TYR A 81 0.25 0.10 21.38
CA TYR A 81 -0.14 -0.99 20.47
C TYR A 81 0.93 -2.06 20.32
N THR A 82 0.50 -3.23 19.86
CA THR A 82 1.33 -4.27 19.24
C THR A 82 0.81 -4.53 17.81
N ARG A 83 1.68 -5.00 16.92
CA ARG A 83 1.29 -5.18 15.49
C ARG A 83 0.12 -6.14 15.29
N ASP A 84 0.07 -7.23 16.07
CA ASP A 84 -0.93 -8.29 15.96
C ASP A 84 -2.22 -7.98 16.73
N GLU A 85 -2.31 -6.81 17.38
CA GLU A 85 -3.51 -6.41 18.11
C GLU A 85 -4.68 -6.24 17.13
N VAL A 86 -5.78 -6.95 17.41
CA VAL A 86 -6.99 -6.89 16.59
C VAL A 86 -7.79 -5.64 16.95
N LEU A 87 -7.94 -4.74 16.00
CA LEU A 87 -8.69 -3.49 16.14
C LEU A 87 -10.16 -3.65 15.78
N ALA A 88 -10.47 -4.53 14.82
CA ALA A 88 -11.82 -4.79 14.36
C ALA A 88 -11.96 -6.19 13.74
N GLU A 89 -13.19 -6.70 13.71
CA GLU A 89 -13.58 -7.82 12.87
C GLU A 89 -14.32 -7.29 11.63
N ASN A 90 -13.96 -7.79 10.46
CA ASN A 90 -14.51 -7.37 9.19
C ASN A 90 -15.20 -8.54 8.48
N ASP A 91 -16.49 -8.41 8.19
CA ASP A 91 -17.28 -9.39 7.45
C ASP A 91 -17.58 -8.99 5.98
N VAL A 92 -17.09 -7.82 5.57
CA VAL A 92 -17.27 -7.26 4.22
C VAL A 92 -16.02 -7.46 3.35
N GLU A 93 -16.22 -7.56 2.06
CA GLU A 93 -15.15 -7.46 1.07
C GLU A 93 -14.89 -5.98 0.77
N PHE A 94 -13.67 -5.50 0.99
CA PHE A 94 -13.27 -4.17 0.56
C PHE A 94 -12.77 -4.19 -0.88
N ASN A 95 -12.98 -3.08 -1.59
CA ASN A 95 -12.49 -2.93 -2.95
C ASN A 95 -10.96 -2.98 -3.00
N SER A 96 -10.44 -3.49 -4.10
CA SER A 96 -9.00 -3.50 -4.35
C SER A 96 -8.48 -2.10 -4.71
N LEU A 97 -7.16 -1.89 -4.55
CA LEU A 97 -6.50 -0.66 -5.00
C LEU A 97 -6.68 -0.43 -6.50
N GLY A 98 -6.61 -1.50 -7.31
CA GLY A 98 -6.81 -1.40 -8.76
C GLY A 98 -8.23 -0.96 -9.13
N GLU A 99 -9.23 -1.31 -8.33
CA GLU A 99 -10.60 -0.80 -8.52
C GLU A 99 -10.69 0.68 -8.18
N MET A 100 -10.02 1.15 -7.12
CA MET A 100 -9.96 2.58 -6.78
C MET A 100 -9.30 3.42 -7.86
N GLU A 101 -8.32 2.88 -8.56
CA GLU A 101 -7.64 3.59 -9.65
C GLU A 101 -8.44 3.64 -10.95
N THR A 102 -9.29 2.63 -11.20
CA THR A 102 -9.94 2.45 -12.51
C THR A 102 -11.43 2.74 -12.50
N LYS A 103 -12.10 2.60 -11.36
CA LYS A 103 -13.53 2.88 -11.22
C LYS A 103 -13.73 4.30 -10.71
N HIS A 104 -14.62 5.05 -11.39
CA HIS A 104 -15.02 6.40 -10.98
C HIS A 104 -16.42 6.33 -10.35
N GLU A 105 -16.52 5.57 -9.27
CA GLU A 105 -17.76 5.33 -8.52
C GLU A 105 -17.48 5.27 -7.02
N GLU A 106 -18.54 5.28 -6.22
CA GLU A 106 -18.44 5.08 -4.76
C GLU A 106 -17.88 3.69 -4.45
N LEU A 107 -16.84 3.63 -3.60
CA LEU A 107 -16.10 2.43 -3.23
C LEU A 107 -15.89 2.41 -1.73
N ASN A 108 -16.26 1.30 -1.07
CA ASN A 108 -16.23 1.17 0.38
C ASN A 108 -14.84 1.37 1.01
N LEU A 109 -13.76 1.06 0.30
CA LEU A 109 -12.41 1.34 0.76
C LEU A 109 -12.14 2.86 0.79
N GLY A 110 -12.57 3.60 -0.23
CA GLY A 110 -12.47 5.06 -0.28
C GLY A 110 -13.32 5.73 0.80
N ASP A 111 -14.51 5.19 1.05
CA ASP A 111 -15.45 5.72 2.03
C ASP A 111 -14.88 5.61 3.45
N ILE A 112 -14.39 4.42 3.86
CA ILE A 112 -13.82 4.25 5.21
C ILE A 112 -12.58 5.12 5.41
N MET A 113 -11.78 5.34 4.36
CA MET A 113 -10.61 6.21 4.43
C MET A 113 -11.01 7.68 4.61
N SER A 114 -12.04 8.14 3.89
CA SER A 114 -12.59 9.50 4.02
C SER A 114 -13.23 9.72 5.38
N ASP A 115 -14.01 8.77 5.85
CA ASP A 115 -14.64 8.80 7.18
C ASP A 115 -13.59 8.83 8.30
N SER A 116 -12.47 8.11 8.15
CA SER A 116 -11.38 8.14 9.12
C SER A 116 -10.74 9.53 9.24
N TYR A 117 -10.64 10.29 8.15
CA TYR A 117 -10.14 11.67 8.16
C TYR A 117 -11.10 12.60 8.89
N ILE A 118 -12.41 12.52 8.57
CA ILE A 118 -13.44 13.30 9.25
C ILE A 118 -13.41 13.01 10.76
N TYR A 119 -13.43 11.72 11.09
CA TYR A 119 -13.36 11.28 12.50
C TYR A 119 -12.13 11.83 13.21
N SER A 120 -10.96 11.74 12.59
CA SER A 120 -9.70 12.18 13.20
C SER A 120 -9.67 13.69 13.45
N VAL A 121 -10.18 14.49 12.51
CA VAL A 121 -10.28 15.94 12.67
C VAL A 121 -11.27 16.30 13.79
N GLU A 122 -12.47 15.73 13.76
CA GLU A 122 -13.53 16.03 14.73
C GLU A 122 -13.23 15.55 16.17
N HIS A 123 -12.26 14.62 16.32
CA HIS A 123 -11.82 14.13 17.65
C HIS A 123 -10.43 14.65 18.04
N SER A 124 -9.84 15.55 17.26
CA SER A 124 -8.56 16.16 17.61
C SER A 124 -8.69 17.15 18.77
N GLU A 125 -7.61 17.37 19.53
CA GLU A 125 -7.58 18.35 20.61
C GLU A 125 -7.82 19.78 20.13
N ASP A 126 -7.45 20.09 18.90
CA ASP A 126 -7.58 21.41 18.26
C ASP A 126 -8.94 21.61 17.56
N TYR A 127 -9.87 20.65 17.64
CA TYR A 127 -11.16 20.75 16.97
C TYR A 127 -12.00 21.91 17.50
N ASN A 128 -12.40 22.80 16.64
CA ASN A 128 -13.13 24.04 16.98
C ASN A 128 -14.66 23.89 17.01
N GLY A 129 -15.18 22.69 16.74
CA GLY A 129 -16.62 22.39 16.72
C GLY A 129 -17.32 22.70 15.38
N THR A 130 -16.58 23.07 14.34
CA THR A 130 -17.15 23.22 13.00
C THR A 130 -17.16 21.86 12.30
N PRO A 131 -18.33 21.31 11.91
CA PRO A 131 -18.38 20.02 11.23
C PRO A 131 -17.58 20.00 9.93
N VAL A 132 -16.97 18.85 9.65
CA VAL A 132 -16.27 18.61 8.37
C VAL A 132 -17.30 18.11 7.35
N ASP A 133 -17.59 18.91 6.34
CA ASP A 133 -18.58 18.56 5.31
C ASP A 133 -18.04 17.60 4.23
N VAL A 134 -16.74 17.65 3.94
CA VAL A 134 -16.10 16.89 2.86
C VAL A 134 -14.69 16.51 3.25
N ALA A 135 -14.31 15.25 3.03
CA ALA A 135 -12.92 14.81 3.08
C ALA A 135 -12.43 14.43 1.67
N VAL A 136 -11.17 14.69 1.39
CA VAL A 136 -10.52 14.32 0.14
C VAL A 136 -9.31 13.46 0.46
N VAL A 137 -9.35 12.21 0.03
CA VAL A 137 -8.26 11.24 0.19
C VAL A 137 -7.69 10.92 -1.18
N PRO A 138 -6.44 11.28 -1.49
CA PRO A 138 -5.80 10.87 -2.73
C PRO A 138 -5.67 9.34 -2.79
N SER A 139 -6.14 8.70 -3.87
CA SER A 139 -6.07 7.24 -4.03
C SER A 139 -4.64 6.70 -3.86
N GLY A 140 -3.63 7.43 -4.31
CA GLY A 140 -2.24 7.07 -4.15
C GLY A 140 -1.73 7.05 -2.70
N CYS A 141 -2.45 7.63 -1.74
CA CYS A 141 -2.14 7.54 -0.31
C CYS A 141 -2.63 6.23 0.32
N VAL A 142 -3.61 5.58 -0.28
CA VAL A 142 -4.11 4.27 0.16
C VAL A 142 -3.20 3.19 -0.42
N ARG A 143 -2.55 2.40 0.45
CA ARG A 143 -1.48 1.47 0.05
C ARG A 143 -1.85 0.01 0.18
N ASP A 144 -2.91 -0.30 0.90
CA ASP A 144 -3.44 -1.65 1.05
C ASP A 144 -4.96 -1.62 1.26
N THR A 145 -5.59 -2.80 1.15
CA THR A 145 -7.02 -2.99 1.39
C THR A 145 -7.22 -3.96 2.55
N TYR A 146 -8.45 -4.03 3.05
CA TYR A 146 -8.81 -4.94 4.13
C TYR A 146 -9.50 -6.19 3.62
N THR A 147 -9.06 -7.35 4.10
CA THR A 147 -9.69 -8.64 3.84
C THR A 147 -10.73 -8.96 4.92
N LYS A 148 -11.60 -9.94 4.66
CA LYS A 148 -12.50 -10.47 5.68
C LYS A 148 -11.74 -11.14 6.80
N GLY A 149 -12.21 -10.97 8.01
CA GLY A 149 -11.60 -11.47 9.24
C GLY A 149 -11.11 -10.35 10.14
N ASN A 150 -10.06 -10.62 10.89
CA ASN A 150 -9.48 -9.63 11.78
C ASN A 150 -8.73 -8.54 11.01
N ILE A 151 -8.91 -7.30 11.44
CA ILE A 151 -8.10 -6.15 11.02
C ILE A 151 -7.18 -5.82 12.19
N THR A 152 -5.89 -5.92 11.97
CA THR A 152 -4.85 -5.68 12.97
C THR A 152 -4.26 -4.27 12.87
N VAL A 153 -3.44 -3.90 13.84
CA VAL A 153 -2.65 -2.66 13.80
C VAL A 153 -1.73 -2.64 12.58
N GLU A 154 -1.14 -3.78 12.22
CA GLU A 154 -0.30 -3.91 11.02
C GLU A 154 -1.09 -3.63 9.74
N ASP A 155 -2.31 -4.18 9.60
CA ASP A 155 -3.16 -3.94 8.43
C ASP A 155 -3.51 -2.46 8.27
N VAL A 156 -3.88 -1.81 9.38
CA VAL A 156 -4.20 -0.38 9.38
C VAL A 156 -2.98 0.46 9.04
N TYR A 157 -1.81 0.14 9.60
CA TYR A 157 -0.56 0.83 9.26
C TYR A 157 -0.24 0.68 7.77
N ASN A 158 -0.33 -0.53 7.22
CA ASN A 158 -0.02 -0.81 5.81
C ASN A 158 -0.96 -0.06 4.86
N SER A 159 -2.22 0.13 5.23
CA SER A 159 -3.19 0.86 4.40
C SER A 159 -2.86 2.35 4.25
N PHE A 160 -2.15 2.97 5.22
CA PHE A 160 -1.76 4.39 5.23
C PHE A 160 -0.28 4.60 5.58
N SER A 161 0.62 3.79 5.07
CA SER A 161 2.04 3.79 5.41
C SER A 161 2.87 4.94 4.81
N LEU A 162 2.28 5.85 4.05
CA LEU A 162 3.01 6.93 3.38
C LEU A 162 3.14 8.19 4.22
N GLY A 163 4.27 8.87 4.03
CA GLY A 163 4.57 10.16 4.62
C GLY A 163 5.29 10.07 5.96
N ILE A 164 5.90 11.19 6.33
CA ILE A 164 6.49 11.42 7.64
C ILE A 164 6.13 12.83 8.05
N GLY A 165 5.49 12.97 9.21
CA GLY A 165 5.14 14.25 9.80
C GLY A 165 6.36 15.06 10.25
N LYS A 166 6.14 16.32 10.59
CA LYS A 166 7.20 17.18 11.15
C LYS A 166 7.72 16.69 12.52
N ASP A 167 6.92 15.91 13.20
CA ASP A 167 7.21 15.23 14.45
C ASP A 167 8.06 13.96 14.28
N GLY A 168 8.31 13.55 13.03
CA GLY A 168 9.05 12.32 12.69
C GLY A 168 8.21 11.04 12.71
N LEU A 169 6.89 11.16 12.95
CA LEU A 169 5.98 10.03 12.93
C LEU A 169 5.51 9.71 11.51
N ALA A 170 5.13 8.46 11.28
CA ALA A 170 4.56 8.03 10.00
C ALA A 170 3.21 8.72 9.76
N GLY A 171 2.94 9.04 8.49
CA GLY A 171 1.71 9.67 8.02
C GLY A 171 1.91 11.10 7.53
N TYR A 172 1.00 11.55 6.66
CA TYR A 172 0.89 12.95 6.28
C TYR A 172 0.02 13.70 7.28
N PRO A 173 0.32 15.00 7.55
CA PRO A 173 -0.57 15.81 8.38
C PRO A 173 -1.92 15.99 7.70
N LEU A 174 -2.99 15.88 8.46
CA LEU A 174 -4.32 16.30 8.00
C LEU A 174 -4.38 17.82 7.96
N ILE A 175 -5.04 18.35 6.93
CA ILE A 175 -5.19 19.79 6.71
C ILE A 175 -6.68 20.12 6.65
N ASP A 176 -7.14 20.95 7.57
CA ASP A 176 -8.49 21.51 7.55
C ASP A 176 -8.50 22.83 6.79
N VAL A 177 -9.40 22.95 5.81
CA VAL A 177 -9.53 24.15 4.97
C VAL A 177 -10.98 24.61 4.88
N TYR A 178 -11.19 25.93 4.91
CA TYR A 178 -12.51 26.54 4.79
C TYR A 178 -12.71 27.05 3.37
N LEU A 179 -13.63 26.43 2.64
CA LEU A 179 -13.94 26.77 1.26
C LEU A 179 -15.43 27.08 1.11
N THR A 180 -15.75 28.00 0.21
CA THR A 180 -17.14 28.12 -0.29
C THR A 180 -17.43 26.99 -1.27
N GLY A 181 -18.71 26.64 -1.43
CA GLY A 181 -19.11 25.62 -2.43
C GLY A 181 -18.69 26.00 -3.87
N LYS A 182 -18.47 27.29 -4.15
CA LYS A 182 -17.95 27.74 -5.45
C LYS A 182 -16.46 27.43 -5.59
N GLU A 183 -15.68 27.62 -4.56
CA GLU A 183 -14.24 27.31 -4.53
C GLU A 183 -14.02 25.81 -4.57
N LEU A 184 -14.77 25.04 -3.78
CA LEU A 184 -14.71 23.57 -3.81
C LEU A 184 -15.01 23.00 -5.20
N LYS A 185 -15.93 23.64 -5.95
CA LYS A 185 -16.24 23.20 -7.31
C LYS A 185 -15.13 23.52 -8.32
N LEU A 186 -14.22 24.43 -8.02
CA LEU A 186 -13.13 24.84 -8.89
C LEU A 186 -11.80 24.15 -8.54
N ALA A 187 -11.71 23.55 -7.36
CA ALA A 187 -10.57 22.74 -6.92
C ALA A 187 -10.61 21.35 -7.55
#